data_e93d97afac793602c1a5806a6498c236
#
_entry.id   e93d97afac793602c1a5806a6498c236
#
_cell.length_a   1.000
_cell.length_b   1.000
_cell.length_c   1.000
_cell.angle_alpha   90.00
_cell.angle_beta   90.00
_cell.angle_gamma   90.00
#
_symmetry.space_group_name_H-M   'P 1'
#
loop_
_entity.id
_entity.type
_entity.pdbx_description
1 polymer ?
#
loop_
_entity_poly.entity_id
_entity_poly.type
_entity_poly.pdbx_seq_one_letter_code
_entity_poly.pdbx_strand_id
1 'polypeptide(L)'
;MAKLTKSQLDEKASKAATKEAKRLKKEGWVVAPGVLPLEKQLDRAYQMQYEFDESLYPKYITGDAQSIGENYDAAKFQALEIAKINLAGQVQSEIIGIVETNLGSKQLSAEEAASISQTVAGLKDVIAQKFGRVVTVMECYRTLPNKNKEVRVMIAYNSKMAMEKAKNAIREKLEGKSEELQKKLDNVMSL
;
A
#
# COMPACT_ATOMS: atom_id res chain seq x y z
N MET A 1 25.37 6.93 11.41
CA MET A 1 24.12 7.72 11.43
C MET A 1 23.48 7.59 12.81
N ALA A 2 23.20 8.69 13.49
CA ALA A 2 22.56 8.64 14.81
C ALA A 2 21.12 8.14 14.66
N LYS A 3 20.77 7.08 15.41
CA LYS A 3 19.41 6.52 15.47
C LYS A 3 18.52 7.56 16.15
N LEU A 4 17.60 8.16 15.41
CA LEU A 4 16.63 9.10 15.98
C LEU A 4 15.77 8.36 17.01
N THR A 5 15.57 8.95 18.19
CA THR A 5 14.67 8.39 19.19
C THR A 5 13.21 8.46 18.71
N LYS A 6 12.34 7.58 19.22
CA LYS A 6 10.91 7.55 18.86
C LYS A 6 10.27 8.94 19.05
N SER A 7 10.58 9.63 20.15
CA SER A 7 10.11 10.99 20.45
C SER A 7 10.53 12.02 19.39
N GLN A 8 11.76 11.95 18.88
CA GLN A 8 12.24 12.86 17.82
C GLN A 8 11.58 12.60 16.47
N LEU A 9 11.26 11.33 16.18
CA LEU A 9 10.49 10.96 14.98
C LEU A 9 9.04 11.46 15.07
N ASP A 10 8.41 11.27 16.22
CA ASP A 10 7.03 11.72 16.48
C ASP A 10 6.93 13.25 16.38
N GLU A 11 7.88 14.00 16.94
CA GLU A 11 7.90 15.47 16.84
C GLU A 11 8.07 15.96 15.39
N LYS A 12 8.97 15.35 14.63
CA LYS A 12 9.16 15.69 13.20
C LYS A 12 7.94 15.35 12.36
N ALA A 13 7.33 14.19 12.59
CA ALA A 13 6.11 13.78 11.91
C ALA A 13 4.98 14.79 12.19
N SER A 14 4.80 15.18 13.44
CA SER A 14 3.76 16.15 13.83
C SER A 14 3.92 17.50 13.15
N LYS A 15 5.15 18.03 13.05
CA LYS A 15 5.43 19.28 12.33
C LYS A 15 5.16 19.16 10.83
N ALA A 16 5.55 18.03 10.23
CA ALA A 16 5.30 17.74 8.82
C ALA A 16 3.80 17.61 8.54
N ALA A 17 3.07 16.88 9.37
CA ALA A 17 1.62 16.71 9.28
C ALA A 17 0.88 18.06 9.37
N THR A 18 1.26 18.91 10.31
CA THR A 18 0.67 20.26 10.46
C THR A 18 0.93 21.13 9.23
N LYS A 19 2.15 21.09 8.67
CA LYS A 19 2.51 21.84 7.47
C LYS A 19 1.70 21.38 6.26
N GLU A 20 1.61 20.07 6.06
CA GLU A 20 0.86 19.48 4.95
C GLU A 20 -0.65 19.73 5.09
N ALA A 21 -1.21 19.59 6.28
CA ALA A 21 -2.61 19.90 6.53
C ALA A 21 -2.96 21.36 6.22
N LYS A 22 -2.07 22.30 6.59
CA LYS A 22 -2.24 23.72 6.24
C LYS A 22 -2.21 23.96 4.74
N ARG A 23 -1.33 23.26 4.02
CA ARG A 23 -1.26 23.31 2.54
C ARG A 23 -2.56 22.83 1.93
N LEU A 24 -3.02 21.64 2.32
CA LEU A 24 -4.25 21.05 1.80
C LEU A 24 -5.48 21.92 2.10
N LYS A 25 -5.58 22.48 3.31
CA LYS A 25 -6.68 23.43 3.65
C LYS A 25 -6.68 24.68 2.77
N LYS A 26 -5.52 25.22 2.42
CA LYS A 26 -5.41 26.36 1.47
C LYS A 26 -5.86 25.98 0.06
N GLU A 27 -5.71 24.73 -0.33
CA GLU A 27 -6.16 24.17 -1.60
C GLU A 27 -7.66 23.79 -1.59
N GLY A 28 -8.37 24.08 -0.50
CA GLY A 28 -9.80 23.83 -0.36
C GLY A 28 -10.18 22.42 0.13
N TRP A 29 -9.19 21.61 0.56
CA TRP A 29 -9.46 20.30 1.12
C TRP A 29 -10.04 20.40 2.53
N VAL A 30 -11.10 19.63 2.77
CA VAL A 30 -11.81 19.53 4.05
C VAL A 30 -12.03 18.05 4.43
N VAL A 31 -12.31 17.81 5.70
CA VAL A 31 -12.67 16.46 6.18
C VAL A 31 -14.19 16.35 6.33
N ALA A 32 -14.72 15.15 6.16
CA ALA A 32 -16.13 14.88 6.38
C ALA A 32 -16.51 15.05 7.87
N PRO A 33 -17.77 15.41 8.19
CA PRO A 33 -18.24 15.47 9.58
C PRO A 33 -18.02 14.14 10.30
N GLY A 34 -17.54 14.21 11.55
CA GLY A 34 -17.28 13.02 12.39
C GLY A 34 -15.95 12.30 12.11
N VAL A 35 -15.17 12.75 11.13
CA VAL A 35 -13.82 12.24 10.87
C VAL A 35 -12.78 13.05 11.64
N LEU A 36 -11.64 12.43 11.98
CA LEU A 36 -10.54 13.11 12.68
C LEU A 36 -10.06 14.34 11.86
N PRO A 37 -9.63 15.42 12.54
CA PRO A 37 -9.00 16.55 11.87
C PRO A 37 -7.83 16.12 10.97
N LEU A 38 -7.64 16.80 9.84
CA LEU A 38 -6.66 16.43 8.82
C LEU A 38 -5.23 16.34 9.37
N GLU A 39 -4.87 17.22 10.32
CA GLU A 39 -3.57 17.18 11.00
C GLU A 39 -3.35 15.87 11.76
N LYS A 40 -4.39 15.37 12.42
CA LYS A 40 -4.33 14.11 13.19
C LYS A 40 -4.30 12.89 12.29
N GLN A 41 -5.02 12.93 11.17
CA GLN A 41 -4.98 11.88 10.16
C GLN A 41 -3.59 11.75 9.53
N LEU A 42 -3.00 12.87 9.12
CA LEU A 42 -1.66 12.92 8.54
C LEU A 42 -0.58 12.52 9.54
N ASP A 43 -0.70 12.96 10.79
CA ASP A 43 0.22 12.57 11.87
C ASP A 43 0.24 11.06 12.06
N ARG A 44 -0.93 10.43 12.11
CA ARG A 44 -1.07 8.98 12.19
C ARG A 44 -0.49 8.28 10.95
N ALA A 45 -0.77 8.80 9.75
CA ALA A 45 -0.24 8.24 8.51
C ALA A 45 1.29 8.26 8.48
N TYR A 46 1.91 9.35 8.90
CA TYR A 46 3.36 9.47 8.99
C TYR A 46 3.97 8.56 10.06
N GLN A 47 3.33 8.42 11.22
CA GLN A 47 3.78 7.47 12.24
C GLN A 47 3.78 6.04 11.69
N MET A 48 2.73 5.63 11.00
CA MET A 48 2.64 4.28 10.41
C MET A 48 3.71 4.04 9.33
N GLN A 49 4.07 5.05 8.54
CA GLN A 49 5.14 4.93 7.52
C GLN A 49 6.53 4.70 8.12
N TYR A 50 6.75 5.14 9.37
CA TYR A 50 8.04 4.99 10.07
C TYR A 50 8.01 3.91 11.15
N GLU A 51 6.96 3.08 11.18
CA GLU A 51 6.87 1.96 12.09
C GLU A 51 7.49 0.70 11.46
N PHE A 52 8.51 0.18 12.14
CA PHE A 52 9.25 -1.02 11.69
C PHE A 52 9.06 -2.15 12.70
N ASP A 53 9.16 -3.38 12.22
CA ASP A 53 9.22 -4.56 13.08
C ASP A 53 10.64 -4.80 13.64
N GLU A 54 10.82 -5.89 14.39
CA GLU A 54 12.11 -6.25 15.01
C GLU A 54 13.22 -6.50 13.98
N SER A 55 12.85 -6.89 12.76
CA SER A 55 13.77 -7.12 11.63
C SER A 55 14.05 -5.85 10.82
N LEU A 56 13.59 -4.68 11.28
CA LEU A 56 13.66 -3.40 10.57
C LEU A 56 12.88 -3.39 9.24
N TYR A 57 11.92 -4.29 9.08
CA TYR A 57 11.00 -4.29 7.95
C TYR A 57 9.78 -3.38 8.24
N PRO A 58 9.32 -2.58 7.27
CA PRO A 58 8.15 -1.72 7.47
C PRO A 58 6.93 -2.53 7.90
N LYS A 59 6.30 -2.16 9.03
CA LYS A 59 5.09 -2.85 9.50
C LYS A 59 3.89 -2.64 8.60
N TYR A 60 3.83 -1.49 7.91
CA TYR A 60 2.71 -1.10 7.09
C TYR A 60 3.17 -0.69 5.70
N ILE A 61 2.44 -1.15 4.72
CA ILE A 61 2.48 -0.65 3.35
C ILE A 61 1.29 0.29 3.16
N THR A 62 1.49 1.40 2.48
CA THR A 62 0.44 2.41 2.27
C THR A 62 0.13 2.56 0.79
N GLY A 63 -1.15 2.75 0.48
CA GLY A 63 -1.61 3.11 -0.85
C GLY A 63 -2.39 4.43 -0.79
N ASP A 64 -2.12 5.34 -1.69
CA ASP A 64 -2.87 6.58 -1.80
C ASP A 64 -3.50 6.71 -3.18
N ALA A 65 -4.62 7.41 -3.23
CA ALA A 65 -5.31 7.73 -4.47
C ALA A 65 -6.22 8.93 -4.30
N GLN A 66 -6.60 9.51 -5.43
CA GLN A 66 -7.68 10.48 -5.49
C GLN A 66 -8.59 10.16 -6.68
N SER A 67 -9.85 10.54 -6.54
CA SER A 67 -10.86 10.35 -7.57
C SER A 67 -11.88 11.47 -7.56
N ILE A 68 -12.53 11.67 -8.70
CA ILE A 68 -13.61 12.63 -8.87
C ILE A 68 -14.90 11.88 -9.16
N GLY A 69 -15.97 12.26 -8.46
CA GLY A 69 -17.31 11.71 -8.67
C GLY A 69 -18.38 12.78 -8.54
N GLU A 70 -19.58 12.47 -8.98
CA GLU A 70 -20.75 13.36 -8.89
C GLU A 70 -21.09 13.70 -7.42
N ASN A 71 -20.81 12.78 -6.51
CA ASN A 71 -21.00 12.93 -5.08
C ASN A 71 -19.80 12.36 -4.30
N TYR A 72 -19.77 12.67 -3.00
CA TYR A 72 -18.68 12.26 -2.10
C TYR A 72 -18.51 10.74 -2.02
N ASP A 73 -19.60 9.98 -1.90
CA ASP A 73 -19.54 8.53 -1.70
C ASP A 73 -19.02 7.81 -2.94
N ALA A 74 -19.47 8.22 -4.13
CA ALA A 74 -18.98 7.68 -5.39
C ALA A 74 -17.48 7.95 -5.59
N ALA A 75 -17.04 9.20 -5.35
CA ALA A 75 -15.63 9.58 -5.43
C ALA A 75 -14.77 8.82 -4.40
N LYS A 76 -15.26 8.70 -3.14
CA LYS A 76 -14.58 7.97 -2.08
C LYS A 76 -14.44 6.49 -2.40
N PHE A 77 -15.51 5.83 -2.84
CA PHE A 77 -15.47 4.41 -3.21
C PHE A 77 -14.41 4.18 -4.30
N GLN A 78 -14.44 4.97 -5.36
CA GLN A 78 -13.50 4.86 -6.45
C GLN A 78 -12.05 5.14 -5.99
N ALA A 79 -11.82 6.15 -5.16
CA ALA A 79 -10.50 6.44 -4.61
C ALA A 79 -9.96 5.29 -3.75
N LEU A 80 -10.83 4.65 -2.93
CA LEU A 80 -10.44 3.49 -2.12
C LEU A 80 -10.03 2.29 -2.98
N GLU A 81 -10.77 1.99 -4.05
CA GLU A 81 -10.42 0.90 -4.96
C GLU A 81 -9.10 1.17 -5.69
N ILE A 82 -8.88 2.39 -6.18
CA ILE A 82 -7.61 2.79 -6.79
C ILE A 82 -6.46 2.69 -5.77
N ALA A 83 -6.68 3.11 -4.52
CA ALA A 83 -5.66 3.01 -3.46
C ALA A 83 -5.27 1.56 -3.17
N LYS A 84 -6.23 0.61 -3.16
CA LYS A 84 -5.95 -0.83 -3.03
C LYS A 84 -5.13 -1.37 -4.21
N ILE A 85 -5.45 -0.95 -5.43
CA ILE A 85 -4.70 -1.32 -6.64
C ILE A 85 -3.26 -0.79 -6.57
N ASN A 86 -3.08 0.45 -6.09
CA ASN A 86 -1.75 1.05 -5.92
C ASN A 86 -0.93 0.30 -4.85
N LEU A 87 -1.55 -0.08 -3.74
CA LEU A 87 -0.94 -0.90 -2.70
C LEU A 87 -0.55 -2.28 -3.25
N ALA A 88 -1.44 -2.94 -4.00
CA ALA A 88 -1.15 -4.22 -4.66
C ALA A 88 0.02 -4.12 -5.64
N GLY A 89 0.15 -3.01 -6.36
CA GLY A 89 1.27 -2.74 -7.25
C GLY A 89 2.62 -2.64 -6.52
N GLN A 90 2.65 -2.08 -5.31
CA GLN A 90 3.87 -2.04 -4.49
C GLN A 90 4.26 -3.44 -4.03
N VAL A 91 3.31 -4.23 -3.52
CA VAL A 91 3.54 -5.64 -3.12
C VAL A 91 4.03 -6.47 -4.31
N GLN A 92 3.43 -6.28 -5.48
CA GLN A 92 3.84 -6.94 -6.72
C GLN A 92 5.29 -6.61 -7.08
N SER A 93 5.68 -5.33 -7.01
CA SER A 93 7.05 -4.89 -7.30
C SER A 93 8.06 -5.47 -6.30
N GLU A 94 7.70 -5.58 -5.02
CA GLU A 94 8.53 -6.17 -3.99
C GLU A 94 8.75 -7.67 -4.24
N ILE A 95 7.71 -8.41 -4.60
CA ILE A 95 7.81 -9.84 -4.95
C ILE A 95 8.71 -10.03 -6.18
N ILE A 96 8.56 -9.22 -7.21
CA ILE A 96 9.42 -9.28 -8.40
C ILE A 96 10.88 -9.04 -7.99
N GLY A 97 11.16 -8.04 -7.14
CA GLY A 97 12.51 -7.79 -6.62
C GLY A 97 13.10 -8.98 -5.86
N ILE A 98 12.29 -9.68 -5.06
CA ILE A 98 12.69 -10.92 -4.37
C ILE A 98 13.04 -12.01 -5.41
N VAL A 99 12.21 -12.20 -6.42
CA VAL A 99 12.44 -13.18 -7.51
C VAL A 99 13.74 -12.88 -8.25
N GLU A 100 13.99 -11.63 -8.61
CA GLU A 100 15.22 -11.20 -9.29
C GLU A 100 16.46 -11.41 -8.42
N THR A 101 16.37 -11.15 -7.12
CA THR A 101 17.47 -11.41 -6.18
C THR A 101 17.81 -12.90 -6.10
N ASN A 102 16.79 -13.77 -6.09
CA ASN A 102 16.97 -15.22 -6.05
C ASN A 102 17.47 -15.78 -7.38
N LEU A 103 17.15 -15.17 -8.52
CA LEU A 103 17.79 -15.45 -9.79
C LEU A 103 19.28 -15.13 -9.74
N GLY A 104 19.64 -13.97 -9.22
CA GLY A 104 21.05 -13.55 -9.06
C GLY A 104 21.87 -14.47 -8.16
N SER A 105 21.26 -15.04 -7.11
CA SER A 105 21.88 -16.04 -6.21
C SER A 105 21.83 -17.48 -6.72
N LYS A 106 21.32 -17.72 -7.93
CA LYS A 106 21.14 -19.03 -8.57
C LYS A 106 20.19 -19.99 -7.82
N GLN A 107 19.30 -19.47 -7.00
CA GLN A 107 18.24 -20.27 -6.35
C GLN A 107 17.07 -20.54 -7.31
N LEU A 108 16.90 -19.69 -8.33
CA LEU A 108 15.96 -19.87 -9.43
C LEU A 108 16.71 -19.91 -10.77
N SER A 109 16.25 -20.70 -11.71
CA SER A 109 16.66 -20.58 -13.11
C SER A 109 16.01 -19.36 -13.77
N ALA A 110 16.56 -18.92 -14.90
CA ALA A 110 16.00 -17.80 -15.66
C ALA A 110 14.54 -18.07 -16.10
N GLU A 111 14.22 -19.30 -16.49
CA GLU A 111 12.88 -19.72 -16.90
C GLU A 111 11.88 -19.70 -15.74
N GLU A 112 12.29 -20.16 -14.55
CA GLU A 112 11.47 -20.15 -13.35
C GLU A 112 11.20 -18.72 -12.87
N ALA A 113 12.23 -17.88 -12.81
CA ALA A 113 12.09 -16.49 -12.45
C ALA A 113 11.16 -15.73 -13.42
N ALA A 114 11.30 -15.98 -14.72
CA ALA A 114 10.44 -15.40 -15.76
C ALA A 114 8.98 -15.87 -15.61
N SER A 115 8.75 -17.16 -15.35
CA SER A 115 7.41 -17.73 -15.17
C SER A 115 6.71 -17.15 -13.90
N ILE A 116 7.44 -17.02 -12.78
CA ILE A 116 6.91 -16.42 -11.56
C ILE A 116 6.62 -14.93 -11.80
N SER A 117 7.57 -14.18 -12.35
CA SER A 117 7.41 -12.74 -12.59
C SER A 117 6.25 -12.44 -13.54
N GLN A 118 6.07 -13.22 -14.61
CA GLN A 118 4.94 -13.09 -15.52
C GLN A 118 3.60 -13.39 -14.82
N THR A 119 3.58 -14.41 -13.95
CA THR A 119 2.39 -14.73 -13.15
C THR A 119 2.06 -13.59 -12.20
N VAL A 120 3.05 -13.08 -11.48
CA VAL A 120 2.91 -11.93 -10.56
C VAL A 120 2.38 -10.70 -11.29
N ALA A 121 2.94 -10.38 -12.48
CA ALA A 121 2.54 -9.22 -13.27
C ALA A 121 1.04 -9.24 -13.64
N GLY A 122 0.45 -10.42 -13.85
CA GLY A 122 -0.97 -10.58 -14.19
C GLY A 122 -1.93 -10.60 -13.01
N LEU A 123 -1.46 -10.48 -11.77
CA LEU A 123 -2.30 -10.69 -10.57
C LEU A 123 -2.59 -9.44 -9.74
N LYS A 124 -2.26 -8.25 -10.22
CA LYS A 124 -2.42 -7.01 -9.47
C LYS A 124 -3.82 -6.81 -8.90
N ASP A 125 -4.84 -6.96 -9.74
CA ASP A 125 -6.24 -6.78 -9.33
C ASP A 125 -6.71 -7.88 -8.39
N VAL A 126 -6.27 -9.13 -8.60
CA VAL A 126 -6.58 -10.26 -7.71
C VAL A 126 -5.96 -10.04 -6.33
N ILE A 127 -4.71 -9.58 -6.27
CA ILE A 127 -4.03 -9.24 -5.00
C ILE A 127 -4.79 -8.12 -4.29
N ALA A 128 -5.19 -7.05 -5.01
CA ALA A 128 -5.96 -5.95 -4.45
C ALA A 128 -7.28 -6.42 -3.83
N GLN A 129 -8.00 -7.31 -4.50
CA GLN A 129 -9.25 -7.90 -3.99
C GLN A 129 -9.03 -8.75 -2.73
N LYS A 130 -7.89 -9.47 -2.64
CA LYS A 130 -7.58 -10.31 -1.48
C LYS A 130 -7.21 -9.53 -0.22
N PHE A 131 -6.90 -8.23 -0.30
CA PHE A 131 -6.65 -7.42 0.89
C PHE A 131 -7.90 -7.29 1.78
N GLY A 132 -9.09 -7.33 1.21
CA GLY A 132 -10.34 -7.19 1.96
C GLY A 132 -10.42 -5.84 2.67
N ARG A 133 -10.56 -5.87 4.02
CA ARG A 133 -10.67 -4.65 4.81
C ARG A 133 -9.29 -3.99 5.00
N VAL A 134 -9.15 -2.77 4.54
CA VAL A 134 -7.98 -1.90 4.74
C VAL A 134 -8.27 -0.82 5.77
N VAL A 135 -7.24 -0.21 6.34
CA VAL A 135 -7.38 0.91 7.28
C VAL A 135 -7.23 2.22 6.52
N THR A 136 -8.28 3.02 6.46
CA THR A 136 -8.16 4.39 5.96
C THR A 136 -7.48 5.25 7.01
N VAL A 137 -6.30 5.77 6.69
CA VAL A 137 -5.49 6.58 7.60
C VAL A 137 -5.61 8.08 7.30
N MET A 138 -5.93 8.44 6.06
CA MET A 138 -6.22 9.81 5.67
C MET A 138 -7.36 9.84 4.66
N GLU A 139 -8.27 10.79 4.84
CA GLU A 139 -9.42 11.03 3.97
C GLU A 139 -9.78 12.51 4.02
N CYS A 140 -9.78 13.14 2.85
CA CYS A 140 -10.26 14.51 2.69
C CYS A 140 -10.91 14.68 1.32
N TYR A 141 -11.72 15.72 1.19
CA TYR A 141 -12.38 16.02 -0.07
C TYR A 141 -12.45 17.52 -0.34
N ARG A 142 -12.69 17.89 -1.58
CA ARG A 142 -13.03 19.26 -1.97
C ARG A 142 -14.13 19.25 -3.03
N THR A 143 -14.83 20.38 -3.13
CA THR A 143 -15.85 20.57 -4.16
C THR A 143 -15.23 21.33 -5.33
N LEU A 144 -15.36 20.78 -6.51
CA LEU A 144 -14.87 21.37 -7.75
C LEU A 144 -15.89 22.42 -8.29
N PRO A 145 -15.49 23.32 -9.21
CA PRO A 145 -16.39 24.33 -9.79
C PRO A 145 -17.65 23.76 -10.43
N ASN A 146 -17.56 22.55 -11.00
CA ASN A 146 -18.70 21.84 -11.59
C ASN A 146 -19.58 21.10 -10.57
N LYS A 147 -19.40 21.35 -9.26
CA LYS A 147 -20.05 20.73 -8.11
C LYS A 147 -19.66 19.27 -7.83
N ASN A 148 -18.87 18.63 -8.68
CA ASN A 148 -18.31 17.31 -8.40
C ASN A 148 -17.45 17.34 -7.14
N LYS A 149 -17.34 16.18 -6.52
CA LYS A 149 -16.45 15.97 -5.35
C LYS A 149 -15.17 15.28 -5.81
N GLU A 150 -14.06 15.87 -5.41
CA GLU A 150 -12.75 15.21 -5.49
C GLU A 150 -12.40 14.71 -4.10
N VAL A 151 -12.16 13.41 -3.99
CA VAL A 151 -11.80 12.74 -2.72
C VAL A 151 -10.39 12.21 -2.83
N ARG A 152 -9.59 12.45 -1.81
CA ARG A 152 -8.25 11.87 -1.63
C ARG A 152 -8.25 10.98 -0.41
N VAL A 153 -7.72 9.78 -0.58
CA VAL A 153 -7.60 8.78 0.50
C VAL A 153 -6.17 8.26 0.58
N MET A 154 -5.76 7.89 1.77
CA MET A 154 -4.60 7.06 2.03
C MET A 154 -5.05 5.89 2.89
N ILE A 155 -4.69 4.68 2.48
CA ILE A 155 -4.95 3.45 3.21
C ILE A 155 -3.63 2.85 3.70
N ALA A 156 -3.70 2.09 4.78
CA ALA A 156 -2.59 1.30 5.28
C ALA A 156 -3.02 -0.16 5.45
N TYR A 157 -2.07 -1.05 5.22
CA TYR A 157 -2.24 -2.48 5.41
C TYR A 157 -0.98 -3.07 6.03
N ASN A 158 -1.11 -4.13 6.83
CA ASN A 158 0.05 -4.80 7.41
C ASN A 158 0.90 -5.44 6.31
N SER A 159 2.19 -5.12 6.24
CA SER A 159 3.09 -5.55 5.17
C SER A 159 3.22 -7.07 5.07
N LYS A 160 3.40 -7.76 6.21
CA LYS A 160 3.50 -9.24 6.24
C LYS A 160 2.22 -9.90 5.74
N MET A 161 1.07 -9.41 6.19
CA MET A 161 -0.22 -9.90 5.69
C MET A 161 -0.43 -9.61 4.21
N ALA A 162 0.05 -8.48 3.70
CA ALA A 162 -0.04 -8.14 2.28
C ALA A 162 0.78 -9.14 1.43
N MET A 163 2.02 -9.41 1.85
CA MET A 163 2.90 -10.37 1.20
C MET A 163 2.33 -11.79 1.24
N GLU A 164 1.78 -12.22 2.38
CA GLU A 164 1.14 -13.54 2.52
C GLU A 164 -0.06 -13.70 1.59
N LYS A 165 -0.94 -12.69 1.53
CA LYS A 165 -2.10 -12.71 0.62
C LYS A 165 -1.70 -12.72 -0.85
N ALA A 166 -0.67 -11.97 -1.22
CA ALA A 166 -0.12 -11.98 -2.57
C ALA A 166 0.52 -13.34 -2.90
N LYS A 167 1.31 -13.90 -1.99
CA LYS A 167 1.88 -15.25 -2.13
C LYS A 167 0.80 -16.30 -2.39
N ASN A 168 -0.28 -16.28 -1.60
CA ASN A 168 -1.40 -17.21 -1.77
C ASN A 168 -2.09 -17.03 -3.12
N ALA A 169 -2.29 -15.79 -3.59
CA ALA A 169 -2.85 -15.53 -4.92
C ALA A 169 -1.97 -16.08 -6.05
N ILE A 170 -0.65 -15.93 -5.92
CA ILE A 170 0.31 -16.45 -6.88
C ILE A 170 0.30 -17.99 -6.86
N ARG A 171 0.31 -18.61 -5.68
CA ARG A 171 0.24 -20.07 -5.53
C ARG A 171 -1.00 -20.64 -6.21
N GLU A 172 -2.19 -20.12 -5.92
CA GLU A 172 -3.44 -20.55 -6.55
C GLU A 172 -3.36 -20.50 -8.08
N LYS A 173 -2.67 -19.50 -8.64
CA LYS A 173 -2.46 -19.39 -10.08
C LYS A 173 -1.42 -20.37 -10.63
N LEU A 174 -0.43 -20.72 -9.82
CA LEU A 174 0.61 -21.70 -10.19
C LEU A 174 0.14 -23.14 -10.00
N GLU A 175 -0.87 -23.43 -9.16
CA GLU A 175 -1.44 -24.78 -8.96
C GLU A 175 -1.85 -25.47 -10.27
N GLY A 176 -2.25 -24.68 -11.28
CA GLY A 176 -2.53 -25.19 -12.62
C GLY A 176 -1.30 -25.39 -13.52
N LYS A 177 -0.08 -25.03 -13.07
CA LYS A 177 1.13 -25.05 -13.90
C LYS A 177 2.20 -26.04 -13.43
N SER A 178 2.64 -26.00 -12.17
CA SER A 178 3.70 -26.85 -11.64
C SER A 178 3.79 -26.82 -10.11
N GLU A 179 3.73 -27.98 -9.46
CA GLU A 179 3.99 -28.13 -8.00
C GLU A 179 5.42 -27.74 -7.62
N GLU A 180 6.38 -27.91 -8.53
CA GLU A 180 7.77 -27.56 -8.29
C GLU A 180 7.96 -26.04 -8.20
N LEU A 181 7.29 -25.28 -9.07
CA LEU A 181 7.31 -23.80 -9.02
C LEU A 181 6.68 -23.28 -7.73
N GLN A 182 5.64 -23.94 -7.21
CA GLN A 182 5.05 -23.56 -5.92
C GLN A 182 6.02 -23.74 -4.77
N LYS A 183 6.70 -24.90 -4.69
CA LYS A 183 7.71 -25.16 -3.67
C LYS A 183 8.86 -24.16 -3.72
N LYS A 184 9.29 -23.79 -4.94
CA LYS A 184 10.34 -22.78 -5.13
C LYS A 184 9.87 -21.39 -4.73
N LEU A 185 8.64 -21.00 -5.07
CA LEU A 185 8.03 -19.76 -4.59
C LEU A 185 8.00 -19.70 -3.07
N ASP A 186 7.61 -20.81 -2.42
CA ASP A 186 7.55 -20.89 -0.97
C ASP A 186 8.93 -20.70 -0.32
N ASN A 187 9.96 -21.30 -0.89
CA ASN A 187 11.34 -21.14 -0.41
C ASN A 187 11.87 -19.72 -0.59
N VAL A 188 11.58 -19.11 -1.74
CA VAL A 188 12.01 -17.74 -2.09
C VAL A 188 11.30 -16.68 -1.26
N MET A 189 10.03 -16.93 -0.92
CA MET A 189 9.20 -16.01 -0.12
C MET A 189 9.07 -16.41 1.35
N SER A 190 9.85 -17.36 1.84
CA SER A 190 9.97 -17.64 3.27
C SER A 190 10.82 -16.55 3.92
N LEU A 191 10.14 -15.54 4.44
CA LEU A 191 10.69 -14.43 5.24
C LEU A 191 10.53 -14.72 6.73
#